data_7a7c957a84b51fd7652f486aa1627110
#
_entry.id   7a7c957a84b51fd7652f486aa1627110
#
_cell.length_a   1.000
_cell.length_b   1.000
_cell.length_c   1.000
_cell.angle_alpha   90.00
_cell.angle_beta   90.00
_cell.angle_gamma   90.00
#
_symmetry.space_group_name_H-M   'P 1'
#
loop_
_entity.id
_entity.type
_entity.pdbx_description
1 polymer ?
#
loop_
_entity_poly.entity_id
_entity_poly.type
_entity_poly.pdbx_seq_one_letter_code
_entity_poly.pdbx_strand_id
1 'polypeptide(L)'
;MLQEVKTLIEQLLAAPRSPISNIPERQGAYFIYDKNGSIICVGKGRELRRRIQADHCGGDVDMSTSTFRRSVSKVHGIAAGQPVREWVRTNCSFAFVEIPDPDLCSAVEAATVRFLRLQGYKLLNA
;
A
#
# COMPACT_ATOMS: atom_id res chain seq x y z
N MET A 1 2.57 3.27 23.61
CA MET A 1 1.75 3.36 22.36
C MET A 1 2.36 4.30 21.33
N LEU A 2 2.56 5.58 21.67
CA LEU A 2 3.13 6.54 20.70
C LEU A 2 4.54 6.16 20.24
N GLN A 3 5.38 5.68 21.15
CA GLN A 3 6.73 5.26 20.80
C GLN A 3 6.74 4.03 19.88
N GLU A 4 5.83 3.10 20.11
CA GLU A 4 5.69 1.92 19.27
C GLU A 4 5.24 2.30 17.86
N VAL A 5 4.27 3.21 17.74
CA VAL A 5 3.79 3.71 16.45
C VAL A 5 4.94 4.37 15.69
N LYS A 6 5.68 5.25 16.35
CA LYS A 6 6.83 5.94 15.75
C LYS A 6 7.88 4.96 15.27
N THR A 7 8.23 3.98 16.09
CA THR A 7 9.23 2.96 15.72
C THR A 7 8.79 2.17 14.49
N LEU A 8 7.53 1.76 14.44
CA LEU A 8 7.00 1.00 13.30
C LEU A 8 6.94 1.84 12.02
N ILE A 9 6.61 3.12 12.12
CA ILE A 9 6.66 4.03 10.97
C ILE A 9 8.10 4.14 10.45
N GLU A 10 9.06 4.30 11.33
CA GLU A 10 10.47 4.36 10.96
C GLU A 10 10.93 3.06 10.28
N GLN A 11 10.51 1.92 10.82
CA GLN A 11 10.80 0.61 10.21
C GLN A 11 10.17 0.48 8.83
N LEU A 12 8.94 0.95 8.66
CA LEU A 12 8.26 0.90 7.36
C LEU A 12 8.96 1.81 6.33
N LEU A 13 9.37 3.00 6.73
CA LEU A 13 10.12 3.91 5.86
C LEU A 13 11.48 3.35 5.47
N ALA A 14 12.10 2.57 6.34
CA ALA A 14 13.40 1.96 6.10
C ALA A 14 13.31 0.57 5.46
N ALA A 15 12.11 -0.01 5.35
CA ALA A 15 11.93 -1.36 4.82
C ALA A 15 12.35 -1.44 3.35
N PRO A 16 13.01 -2.55 2.94
CA PRO A 16 13.37 -2.72 1.54
C PRO A 16 12.13 -2.89 0.68
N ARG A 17 12.20 -2.35 -0.54
CA ARG A 17 11.13 -2.55 -1.52
C ARG A 17 11.24 -3.95 -2.09
N SER A 18 10.11 -4.63 -2.13
CA SER A 18 10.02 -6.01 -2.60
C SER A 18 9.10 -6.11 -3.82
N PRO A 19 9.35 -7.08 -4.71
CA PRO A 19 8.39 -7.38 -5.74
C PRO A 19 7.12 -8.00 -5.14
N ILE A 20 6.03 -7.95 -5.90
CA ILE A 20 4.74 -8.48 -5.48
C ILE A 20 4.79 -9.95 -5.04
N SER A 21 5.71 -10.74 -5.58
CA SER A 21 5.81 -12.17 -5.30
C SER A 21 6.36 -12.52 -3.92
N ASN A 22 6.95 -11.56 -3.22
CA ASN A 22 7.68 -11.82 -1.97
C ASN A 22 7.02 -11.16 -0.75
N ILE A 23 5.70 -11.35 -0.61
CA ILE A 23 4.92 -10.73 0.46
C ILE A 23 4.37 -11.83 1.38
N PRO A 24 4.54 -11.71 2.72
CA PRO A 24 4.12 -12.74 3.65
C PRO A 24 2.61 -12.74 3.90
N GLU A 25 2.10 -13.89 4.33
CA GLU A 25 0.71 -14.06 4.78
C GLU A 25 0.57 -13.64 6.24
N ARG A 26 0.90 -12.39 6.56
CA ARG A 26 0.88 -11.84 7.90
C ARG A 26 0.15 -10.51 7.92
N GLN A 27 -0.38 -10.14 9.09
CA GLN A 27 -0.98 -8.84 9.30
C GLN A 27 0.10 -7.76 9.36
N GLY A 28 -0.16 -6.61 8.74
CA GLY A 28 0.78 -5.51 8.81
C GLY A 28 0.33 -4.27 8.06
N ALA A 29 1.24 -3.31 8.00
CA ALA A 29 1.09 -2.09 7.22
C ALA A 29 2.06 -2.12 6.03
N TYR A 30 1.72 -1.39 4.98
CA TYR A 30 2.51 -1.38 3.75
C TYR A 30 2.49 -0.03 3.06
N PHE A 31 3.53 0.17 2.25
CA PHE A 31 3.60 1.25 1.27
C PHE A 31 3.59 0.68 -0.14
N ILE A 32 2.98 1.42 -1.07
CA ILE A 32 3.18 1.20 -2.50
C ILE A 32 3.94 2.40 -3.03
N TYR A 33 5.07 2.13 -3.70
CA TYR A 33 5.91 3.14 -4.33
C TYR A 33 5.68 3.13 -5.84
N ASP A 34 5.72 4.30 -6.46
CA ASP A 34 5.78 4.37 -7.92
C ASP A 34 7.21 4.14 -8.42
N LYS A 35 7.40 4.16 -9.74
CA LYS A 35 8.71 3.92 -10.35
C LYS A 35 9.75 5.01 -10.04
N ASN A 36 9.31 6.17 -9.58
CA ASN A 36 10.20 7.27 -9.20
C ASN A 36 10.59 7.22 -7.72
N GLY A 37 10.09 6.22 -6.99
CA GLY A 37 10.37 6.06 -5.57
C GLY A 37 9.49 6.90 -4.66
N SER A 38 8.39 7.46 -5.17
CA SER A 38 7.42 8.18 -4.34
C SER A 38 6.39 7.23 -3.76
N ILE A 39 6.01 7.44 -2.50
CA ILE A 39 4.95 6.69 -1.86
C ILE A 39 3.61 7.17 -2.42
N ILE A 40 2.85 6.26 -3.01
CA ILE A 40 1.55 6.58 -3.62
C ILE A 40 0.38 5.89 -2.93
N CYS A 41 0.66 4.97 -2.02
CA CYS A 41 -0.38 4.28 -1.24
C CYS A 41 0.17 3.88 0.12
N VAL A 42 -0.65 4.02 1.15
CA VAL A 42 -0.38 3.53 2.50
C VAL A 42 -1.60 2.72 2.90
N GLY A 43 -1.38 1.52 3.40
CA GLY A 43 -2.50 0.69 3.82
C GLY A 43 -2.12 -0.31 4.89
N LYS A 44 -3.10 -1.11 5.25
CA LYS A 44 -2.96 -2.22 6.19
C LYS A 44 -3.77 -3.41 5.68
N GLY A 45 -3.44 -4.59 6.17
CA GLY A 45 -4.20 -5.79 5.86
C GLY A 45 -4.01 -6.84 6.94
N ARG A 46 -5.04 -7.65 7.18
CA ARG A 46 -4.94 -8.83 8.06
C ARG A 46 -4.00 -9.86 7.48
N GLU A 47 -3.93 -9.90 6.16
CA GLU A 47 -3.05 -10.77 5.40
C GLU A 47 -2.46 -9.94 4.27
N LEU A 48 -1.21 -9.52 4.43
CA LEU A 48 -0.54 -8.61 3.50
C LEU A 48 -0.51 -9.16 2.08
N ARG A 49 -0.22 -10.45 1.90
CA ARG A 49 -0.17 -11.07 0.57
C ARG A 49 -1.49 -10.92 -0.16
N ARG A 50 -2.60 -11.26 0.50
CA ARG A 50 -3.93 -11.14 -0.11
C ARG A 50 -4.26 -9.69 -0.44
N ARG A 51 -4.00 -8.78 0.50
CA ARG A 51 -4.31 -7.35 0.31
C ARG A 51 -3.55 -6.77 -0.87
N ILE A 52 -2.27 -7.08 -0.97
CA ILE A 52 -1.43 -6.53 -2.03
C ILE A 52 -1.62 -7.30 -3.34
N GLN A 53 -1.51 -8.63 -3.33
CA GLN A 53 -1.54 -9.42 -4.56
C GLN A 53 -2.94 -9.54 -5.16
N ALA A 54 -3.95 -9.79 -4.33
CA ALA A 54 -5.31 -9.98 -4.83
C ALA A 54 -6.08 -8.67 -4.96
N ASP A 55 -6.03 -7.81 -3.95
CA ASP A 55 -6.84 -6.58 -3.96
C ASP A 55 -6.19 -5.48 -4.80
N HIS A 56 -4.92 -5.17 -4.57
CA HIS A 56 -4.25 -4.04 -5.24
C HIS A 56 -3.64 -4.38 -6.59
N CYS A 57 -3.30 -5.63 -6.81
CA CYS A 57 -2.65 -6.09 -8.04
C CYS A 57 -3.52 -7.07 -8.83
N GLY A 58 -4.79 -7.16 -8.50
CA GLY A 58 -5.73 -8.00 -9.22
C GLY A 58 -6.07 -7.46 -10.60
N GLY A 59 -6.51 -8.35 -11.50
CA GLY A 59 -6.89 -8.00 -12.86
C GLY A 59 -8.38 -7.97 -13.11
N ASP A 60 -9.21 -8.02 -12.07
CA ASP A 60 -10.66 -7.99 -12.22
C ASP A 60 -11.16 -6.61 -12.64
N VAL A 61 -12.20 -6.59 -13.45
CA VAL A 61 -12.88 -5.35 -13.84
C VAL A 61 -13.54 -4.72 -12.62
N ASP A 62 -14.09 -5.55 -11.72
CA ASP A 62 -14.61 -5.08 -10.44
C ASP A 62 -13.44 -4.74 -9.52
N MET A 63 -13.27 -3.45 -9.25
CA MET A 63 -12.20 -2.94 -8.39
C MET A 63 -12.72 -2.47 -7.04
N SER A 64 -13.88 -2.96 -6.59
CA SER A 64 -14.51 -2.53 -5.34
C SER A 64 -13.68 -2.80 -4.09
N THR A 65 -12.78 -3.79 -4.14
CA THR A 65 -11.90 -4.13 -3.02
C THR A 65 -10.66 -3.24 -2.91
N SER A 66 -10.41 -2.38 -3.90
CA SER A 66 -9.20 -1.57 -3.90
C SER A 66 -9.45 -0.14 -4.39
N THR A 67 -9.51 0.79 -3.45
CA THR A 67 -9.52 2.21 -3.75
C THR A 67 -8.27 2.59 -4.55
N PHE A 68 -7.14 1.96 -4.28
CA PHE A 68 -5.90 2.17 -5.01
C PHE A 68 -6.06 1.87 -6.51
N ARG A 69 -6.63 0.70 -6.86
CA ARG A 69 -6.86 0.36 -8.28
C ARG A 69 -7.82 1.34 -8.95
N ARG A 70 -8.90 1.73 -8.25
CA ARG A 70 -9.85 2.71 -8.77
C ARG A 70 -9.16 4.05 -9.04
N SER A 71 -8.32 4.49 -8.12
CA SER A 71 -7.59 5.76 -8.27
C SER A 71 -6.56 5.69 -9.40
N VAL A 72 -5.84 4.58 -9.55
CA VAL A 72 -4.91 4.37 -10.68
C VAL A 72 -5.65 4.49 -12.01
N SER A 73 -6.78 3.80 -12.13
CA SER A 73 -7.61 3.86 -13.34
C SER A 73 -8.03 5.30 -13.67
N LYS A 74 -8.52 6.02 -12.67
CA LYS A 74 -9.03 7.39 -12.85
C LYS A 74 -7.91 8.38 -13.12
N VAL A 75 -6.84 8.37 -12.33
CA VAL A 75 -5.76 9.36 -12.42
C VAL A 75 -4.98 9.21 -13.71
N HIS A 76 -4.72 7.98 -14.13
CA HIS A 76 -3.90 7.69 -15.32
C HIS A 76 -4.73 7.40 -16.57
N GLY A 77 -6.07 7.44 -16.48
CA GLY A 77 -6.93 7.19 -17.64
C GLY A 77 -6.81 5.79 -18.20
N ILE A 78 -6.66 4.79 -17.34
CA ILE A 78 -6.43 3.39 -17.71
C ILE A 78 -7.72 2.60 -17.52
N ALA A 79 -8.06 1.75 -18.49
CA ALA A 79 -9.24 0.92 -18.39
C ALA A 79 -9.15 -0.06 -17.21
N ALA A 80 -10.28 -0.31 -16.54
CA ALA A 80 -10.37 -1.26 -15.44
C ALA A 80 -9.97 -2.67 -15.88
N GLY A 81 -9.49 -3.48 -14.93
CA GLY A 81 -9.12 -4.86 -15.19
C GLY A 81 -7.65 -5.04 -15.50
N GLN A 82 -7.33 -5.82 -16.52
CA GLN A 82 -5.95 -6.16 -16.88
C GLN A 82 -5.04 -4.94 -17.14
N PRO A 83 -5.50 -3.86 -17.79
CA PRO A 83 -4.65 -2.67 -17.97
C PRO A 83 -4.17 -2.07 -16.66
N VAL A 84 -5.02 -2.01 -15.63
CA VAL A 84 -4.62 -1.53 -14.29
C VAL A 84 -3.61 -2.48 -13.66
N ARG A 85 -3.83 -3.80 -13.76
CA ARG A 85 -2.89 -4.80 -13.26
C ARG A 85 -1.51 -4.64 -13.89
N GLU A 86 -1.46 -4.49 -15.21
CA GLU A 86 -0.21 -4.29 -15.94
C GLU A 86 0.51 -3.02 -15.49
N TRP A 87 -0.24 -1.93 -15.33
CA TRP A 87 0.33 -0.68 -14.85
C TRP A 87 0.96 -0.85 -13.46
N VAL A 88 0.23 -1.46 -12.54
CA VAL A 88 0.71 -1.68 -11.16
C VAL A 88 1.97 -2.55 -11.16
N ARG A 89 1.97 -3.65 -11.90
CA ARG A 89 3.11 -4.57 -11.99
C ARG A 89 4.35 -3.91 -12.58
N THR A 90 4.14 -3.04 -13.57
CA THR A 90 5.23 -2.37 -14.27
C THR A 90 5.79 -1.20 -13.47
N ASN A 91 4.95 -0.47 -12.74
CA ASN A 91 5.31 0.82 -12.17
C ASN A 91 5.46 0.81 -10.64
N CYS A 92 5.06 -0.25 -9.95
CA CYS A 92 5.00 -0.24 -8.49
C CYS A 92 5.95 -1.24 -7.83
N SER A 93 6.42 -0.86 -6.64
CA SER A 93 7.11 -1.74 -5.72
C SER A 93 6.51 -1.57 -4.33
N PHE A 94 6.79 -2.51 -3.42
CA PHE A 94 6.08 -2.63 -2.16
C PHE A 94 7.06 -2.72 -0.99
N ALA A 95 6.72 -2.08 0.12
CA ALA A 95 7.41 -2.25 1.38
C ALA A 95 6.37 -2.56 2.46
N PHE A 96 6.75 -3.32 3.46
CA PHE A 96 5.82 -3.71 4.50
C PHE A 96 6.52 -3.95 5.83
N VAL A 97 5.73 -3.89 6.91
CA VAL A 97 6.14 -4.27 8.27
C VAL A 97 5.03 -5.13 8.85
N GLU A 98 5.41 -6.27 9.43
CA GLU A 98 4.46 -7.14 10.13
C GLU A 98 4.08 -6.51 11.47
N ILE A 99 2.77 -6.41 11.73
CA ILE A 99 2.23 -5.84 12.96
C ILE A 99 1.09 -6.75 13.43
N PRO A 100 1.35 -7.68 14.36
CA PRO A 100 0.33 -8.64 14.80
C PRO A 100 -0.87 -8.02 15.52
N ASP A 101 -0.68 -6.91 16.23
CA ASP A 101 -1.74 -6.22 16.94
C ASP A 101 -2.59 -5.39 15.97
N PRO A 102 -3.91 -5.69 15.82
CA PRO A 102 -4.77 -4.96 14.88
C PRO A 102 -4.92 -3.48 15.20
N ASP A 103 -5.00 -3.12 16.48
CA ASP A 103 -5.15 -1.73 16.88
C ASP A 103 -3.88 -0.93 16.59
N LEU A 104 -2.74 -1.52 16.87
CA LEU A 104 -1.45 -0.90 16.57
C LEU A 104 -1.26 -0.76 15.06
N CYS A 105 -1.66 -1.76 14.29
CA CYS A 105 -1.63 -1.71 12.83
C CYS A 105 -2.47 -0.56 12.29
N SER A 106 -3.69 -0.37 12.81
CA SER A 106 -4.57 0.73 12.44
C SER A 106 -3.99 2.09 12.82
N ALA A 107 -3.38 2.19 14.00
CA ALA A 107 -2.74 3.42 14.45
C ALA A 107 -1.55 3.80 13.56
N VAL A 108 -0.74 2.83 13.17
CA VAL A 108 0.41 3.05 12.27
C VAL A 108 -0.08 3.55 10.90
N GLU A 109 -1.08 2.91 10.32
CA GLU A 109 -1.63 3.35 9.04
C GLU A 109 -2.15 4.79 9.11
N ALA A 110 -3.02 5.08 10.09
CA ALA A 110 -3.63 6.39 10.22
C ALA A 110 -2.60 7.50 10.44
N ALA A 111 -1.64 7.26 11.33
CA ALA A 111 -0.58 8.23 11.61
C ALA A 111 0.30 8.46 10.39
N THR A 112 0.63 7.42 9.65
CA THR A 112 1.47 7.50 8.46
C THR A 112 0.77 8.27 7.34
N VAL A 113 -0.50 7.99 7.08
CA VAL A 113 -1.29 8.71 6.07
C VAL A 113 -1.29 10.20 6.37
N ARG A 114 -1.58 10.57 7.62
CA ARG A 114 -1.61 11.98 8.00
C ARG A 114 -0.25 12.64 7.88
N PHE A 115 0.80 11.97 8.34
CA PHE A 115 2.16 12.48 8.24
C PHE A 115 2.56 12.75 6.79
N LEU A 116 2.32 11.80 5.90
CA LEU A 116 2.68 11.94 4.49
C LEU A 116 1.87 13.04 3.79
N ARG A 117 0.59 13.16 4.10
CA ARG A 117 -0.23 14.25 3.56
C ARG A 117 0.30 15.61 4.00
N LEU A 118 0.71 15.75 5.26
CA LEU A 118 1.29 16.98 5.76
C LEU A 118 2.62 17.32 5.08
N GLN A 119 3.34 16.31 4.58
CA GLN A 119 4.56 16.47 3.80
C GLN A 119 4.30 16.75 2.31
N GLY A 120 3.05 16.80 1.90
CA GLY A 120 2.68 17.08 0.51
C GLY A 120 2.54 15.87 -0.40
N TYR A 121 2.62 14.65 0.13
CA TYR A 121 2.40 13.44 -0.66
C TYR A 121 0.96 13.33 -1.13
N LYS A 122 0.78 12.91 -2.37
CA LYS A 122 -0.54 12.64 -2.96
C LYS A 122 -0.78 11.15 -2.98
N LEU A 123 -1.53 10.67 -1.99
CA LEU A 123 -1.84 9.26 -1.86
C LEU A 123 -3.06 8.89 -2.69
N LEU A 124 -2.98 7.80 -3.45
CA LEU A 124 -4.05 7.37 -4.36
C LEU A 124 -5.16 6.60 -3.65
N ASN A 125 -4.95 6.15 -2.42
CA ASN A 125 -5.92 5.35 -1.68
C ASN A 125 -6.62 6.12 -0.56
N ALA A 126 -6.41 7.40 -0.47
CA ALA A 126 -6.91 8.11 0.70
C ALA A 126 -7.52 9.45 0.37
#